data_769eb0c8ca44a281df4bd71d6fb32ae6
#
_entry.id   769eb0c8ca44a281df4bd71d6fb32ae6
#
_cell.length_a   1.000
_cell.length_b   1.000
_cell.length_c   1.000
_cell.angle_alpha   90.00
_cell.angle_beta   90.00
_cell.angle_gamma   90.00
#
_symmetry.space_group_name_H-M   'P 1'
#
loop_
_entity.id
_entity.type
_entity.pdbx_description
1 polymer ?
#
loop_
_entity_poly.entity_id
_entity_poly.type
_entity_poly.pdbx_seq_one_letter_code
_entity_poly.pdbx_strand_id
1 'polypeptide(L)'
;MKILVLGIGGIGGFFGGYLQDSGADVTFLVRPKRKELLLKNNLKIISPLGNLNLEPNLVLSNELKPIYDVILVSCKTYDLDQAMRDLKGVKGKGMIIPFLNGFTHMEKLDKEFGSENVIGGVAHISSTINNNGAIEHFSEFKKITFGDRKKHQSNDLVSFYNICKRTKFDVAISEDITLDLWKKWVFIATVAGATTCLLYTSDAADEGHC
;
A
#
# COMPACT_ATOMS: atom_id res chain seq x y z
N MET A 1 -0.23 0.32 18.09
CA MET A 1 -0.91 0.75 16.84
C MET A 1 -1.11 -0.47 15.99
N LYS A 2 -2.35 -0.76 15.61
CA LYS A 2 -2.74 -1.90 14.78
C LYS A 2 -2.87 -1.46 13.33
N ILE A 3 -2.22 -2.16 12.43
CA ILE A 3 -2.13 -1.81 11.02
C ILE A 3 -2.85 -2.87 10.20
N LEU A 4 -3.81 -2.45 9.38
CA LEU A 4 -4.46 -3.30 8.39
C LEU A 4 -3.84 -3.00 7.01
N VAL A 5 -3.44 -4.04 6.29
CA VAL A 5 -2.97 -3.93 4.90
C VAL A 5 -3.97 -4.60 3.98
N LEU A 6 -4.65 -3.82 3.15
CA LEU A 6 -5.51 -4.32 2.09
C LEU A 6 -4.74 -4.37 0.77
N GLY A 7 -4.68 -5.57 0.17
CA GLY A 7 -3.92 -5.80 -1.05
C GLY A 7 -2.50 -6.28 -0.80
N ILE A 8 -2.35 -7.60 -0.62
CA ILE A 8 -1.04 -8.26 -0.44
C ILE A 8 -0.35 -8.51 -1.79
N GLY A 9 -0.25 -7.44 -2.58
CA GLY A 9 0.47 -7.36 -3.84
C GLY A 9 1.91 -6.86 -3.67
N GLY A 10 2.55 -6.44 -4.76
CA GLY A 10 3.91 -5.90 -4.73
C GLY A 10 4.08 -4.78 -3.69
N ILE A 11 3.17 -3.79 -3.68
CA ILE A 11 3.24 -2.65 -2.75
C ILE A 11 2.89 -3.08 -1.32
N GLY A 12 1.64 -3.53 -1.09
CA GLY A 12 1.16 -3.81 0.27
C GLY A 12 1.85 -4.98 0.94
N GLY A 13 2.18 -6.01 0.17
CA GLY A 13 2.93 -7.13 0.72
C GLY A 13 4.37 -6.78 1.06
N PHE A 14 5.04 -5.93 0.24
CA PHE A 14 6.38 -5.45 0.55
C PHE A 14 6.40 -4.58 1.81
N PHE A 15 5.68 -3.46 1.81
CA PHE A 15 5.70 -2.53 2.94
C PHE A 15 5.10 -3.16 4.21
N GLY A 16 3.97 -3.88 4.08
CA GLY A 16 3.36 -4.59 5.20
C GLY A 16 4.26 -5.70 5.77
N GLY A 17 4.97 -6.43 4.91
CA GLY A 17 5.91 -7.46 5.34
C GLY A 17 7.10 -6.88 6.11
N TYR A 18 7.72 -5.80 5.63
CA TYR A 18 8.80 -5.12 6.38
C TYR A 18 8.30 -4.45 7.66
N LEU A 19 7.06 -3.97 7.72
CA LEU A 19 6.44 -3.51 8.96
C LEU A 19 6.30 -4.66 9.96
N GLN A 20 5.78 -5.81 9.53
CA GLN A 20 5.67 -7.00 10.37
C GLN A 20 7.04 -7.50 10.85
N ASP A 21 8.05 -7.55 9.97
CA ASP A 21 9.43 -7.94 10.29
C ASP A 21 10.06 -7.02 11.37
N SER A 22 9.69 -5.74 11.37
CA SER A 22 10.12 -4.77 12.39
C SER A 22 9.40 -4.88 13.74
N GLY A 23 8.46 -5.84 13.88
CA GLY A 23 7.68 -6.07 15.10
C GLY A 23 6.40 -5.23 15.20
N ALA A 24 5.94 -4.59 14.10
CA ALA A 24 4.66 -3.90 14.10
C ALA A 24 3.48 -4.90 14.07
N ASP A 25 2.36 -4.53 14.71
CA ASP A 25 1.12 -5.31 14.72
C ASP A 25 0.39 -5.13 13.38
N VAL A 26 0.74 -5.98 12.42
CA VAL A 26 0.22 -5.95 11.04
C VAL A 26 -0.73 -7.11 10.81
N THR A 27 -1.90 -6.81 10.25
CA THR A 27 -2.87 -7.79 9.76
C THR A 27 -3.11 -7.56 8.27
N PHE A 28 -3.14 -8.62 7.48
CA PHE A 28 -3.40 -8.53 6.05
C PHE A 28 -4.82 -8.97 5.72
N LEU A 29 -5.60 -8.08 5.11
CA LEU A 29 -6.89 -8.40 4.56
C LEU A 29 -6.73 -9.08 3.21
N VAL A 30 -7.19 -10.31 3.12
CA VAL A 30 -7.02 -11.18 1.95
C VAL A 30 -8.32 -11.84 1.52
N ARG A 31 -8.37 -12.24 0.24
CA ARG A 31 -9.43 -13.11 -0.30
C ARG A 31 -9.17 -14.58 0.10
N PRO A 32 -10.21 -15.43 0.20
CA PRO A 32 -10.06 -16.82 0.68
C PRO A 32 -8.94 -17.60 -0.04
N LYS A 33 -8.92 -17.59 -1.36
CA LYS A 33 -7.89 -18.28 -2.17
C LYS A 33 -6.46 -17.81 -1.84
N ARG A 34 -6.28 -16.50 -1.59
CA ARG A 34 -4.96 -15.97 -1.20
C ARG A 34 -4.60 -16.33 0.24
N LYS A 35 -5.59 -16.40 1.14
CA LYS A 35 -5.40 -16.88 2.53
C LYS A 35 -4.83 -18.28 2.54
N GLU A 36 -5.41 -19.21 1.79
CA GLU A 36 -4.94 -20.61 1.70
C GLU A 36 -3.49 -20.70 1.20
N LEU A 37 -3.16 -19.94 0.15
CA LEU A 37 -1.79 -19.90 -0.40
C LEU A 37 -0.77 -19.39 0.62
N LEU A 38 -1.10 -18.33 1.35
CA LEU A 38 -0.20 -17.72 2.33
C LEU A 38 -0.05 -18.56 3.60
N LEU A 39 -1.10 -19.27 4.03
CA LEU A 39 -1.01 -20.23 5.13
C LEU A 39 -0.11 -21.43 4.77
N LYS A 40 -0.09 -21.84 3.51
CA LYS A 40 0.75 -22.95 3.03
C LYS A 40 2.20 -22.55 2.79
N ASN A 41 2.44 -21.35 2.25
CA ASN A 41 3.73 -20.96 1.68
C ASN A 41 4.41 -19.80 2.40
N ASN A 42 3.76 -19.20 3.41
CA ASN A 42 4.14 -17.95 4.06
C ASN A 42 4.14 -16.74 3.09
N LEU A 43 4.39 -15.57 3.64
CA LEU A 43 4.68 -14.35 2.88
C LEU A 43 6.18 -14.28 2.61
N LYS A 44 6.57 -14.54 1.37
CA LYS A 44 7.95 -14.47 0.94
C LYS A 44 8.23 -13.17 0.21
N ILE A 45 9.30 -12.50 0.59
CA ILE A 45 9.78 -11.27 -0.07
C ILE A 45 11.23 -11.51 -0.48
N ILE A 46 11.53 -11.32 -1.75
CA ILE A 46 12.87 -11.38 -2.33
C ILE A 46 13.28 -9.94 -2.62
N SER A 47 14.34 -9.48 -1.98
CA SER A 47 14.71 -8.07 -2.06
C SER A 47 16.21 -7.87 -1.85
N PRO A 48 16.83 -6.86 -2.49
CA PRO A 48 18.19 -6.42 -2.18
C PRO A 48 18.40 -6.02 -0.71
N LEU A 49 17.31 -5.70 0.02
CA LEU A 49 17.35 -5.39 1.46
C LEU A 49 17.45 -6.63 2.35
N GLY A 50 17.42 -7.82 1.75
CA GLY A 50 17.37 -9.11 2.40
C GLY A 50 16.03 -9.81 2.18
N ASN A 51 16.09 -11.13 2.04
CA ASN A 51 14.90 -11.94 1.84
C ASN A 51 14.15 -12.13 3.16
N LEU A 52 12.82 -12.13 3.10
CA LEU A 52 11.95 -12.42 4.24
C LEU A 52 11.08 -13.64 3.96
N ASN A 53 10.79 -14.39 5.01
CA ASN A 53 9.83 -15.50 5.02
C ASN A 53 9.01 -15.41 6.31
N LEU A 54 7.83 -14.83 6.22
CA LEU A 54 7.02 -14.43 7.37
C LEU A 54 5.73 -15.23 7.42
N GLU A 55 5.30 -15.60 8.61
CA GLU A 55 3.94 -16.07 8.86
C GLU A 55 3.03 -14.85 9.01
N PRO A 56 2.19 -14.50 8.01
CA PRO A 56 1.39 -13.30 8.06
C PRO A 56 0.13 -13.50 8.92
N ASN A 57 -0.27 -12.49 9.70
CA ASN A 57 -1.60 -12.46 10.32
C ASN A 57 -2.64 -12.14 9.24
N LEU A 58 -3.56 -13.05 8.98
CA LEU A 58 -4.50 -12.99 7.88
C LEU A 58 -5.94 -12.87 8.37
N VAL A 59 -6.72 -12.00 7.72
CA VAL A 59 -8.14 -11.80 8.00
C VAL A 59 -8.94 -11.79 6.71
N LEU A 60 -10.16 -12.33 6.74
CA LEU A 60 -11.15 -12.17 5.66
C LEU A 60 -12.06 -10.97 5.94
N SER A 61 -12.74 -10.46 4.91
CA SER A 61 -13.61 -9.28 5.05
C SER A 61 -14.75 -9.46 6.05
N ASN A 62 -15.31 -10.68 6.15
CA ASN A 62 -16.35 -11.01 7.12
C ASN A 62 -15.85 -11.21 8.56
N GLU A 63 -14.53 -11.25 8.77
CA GLU A 63 -13.88 -11.39 10.08
C GLU A 63 -13.38 -10.02 10.60
N LEU A 64 -13.47 -8.95 9.80
CA LEU A 64 -12.94 -7.63 10.13
C LEU A 64 -13.65 -7.03 11.35
N LYS A 65 -12.85 -6.40 12.21
CA LYS A 65 -13.31 -5.65 13.39
C LYS A 65 -12.81 -4.20 13.31
N PRO A 66 -13.52 -3.22 13.90
CA PRO A 66 -13.11 -1.81 13.87
C PRO A 66 -12.04 -1.51 14.94
N ILE A 67 -10.88 -2.18 14.83
CA ILE A 67 -9.79 -2.12 15.81
C ILE A 67 -8.48 -1.56 15.24
N TYR A 68 -8.44 -1.25 13.95
CA TYR A 68 -7.21 -0.81 13.27
C TYR A 68 -7.08 0.70 13.34
N ASP A 69 -5.87 1.15 13.68
CA ASP A 69 -5.50 2.56 13.76
C ASP A 69 -5.08 3.11 12.40
N VAL A 70 -4.48 2.25 11.56
CA VAL A 70 -4.02 2.59 10.20
C VAL A 70 -4.46 1.52 9.22
N ILE A 71 -4.96 1.95 8.07
CA ILE A 71 -5.40 1.09 6.97
C ILE A 71 -4.63 1.47 5.71
N LEU A 72 -3.72 0.61 5.28
CA LEU A 72 -2.97 0.78 4.03
C LEU A 72 -3.76 0.15 2.89
N VAL A 73 -4.19 0.96 1.91
CA VAL A 73 -4.94 0.48 0.74
C VAL A 73 -3.99 0.43 -0.44
N SER A 74 -3.68 -0.78 -0.92
CA SER A 74 -2.72 -1.03 -2.00
C SER A 74 -3.24 -2.01 -3.07
N CYS A 75 -4.56 -2.08 -3.21
CA CYS A 75 -5.18 -2.82 -4.30
C CYS A 75 -4.96 -2.11 -5.64
N LYS A 76 -5.18 -2.82 -6.73
CA LYS A 76 -5.24 -2.20 -8.06
C LYS A 76 -6.53 -1.37 -8.19
N THR A 77 -6.52 -0.32 -9.02
CA THR A 77 -7.64 0.61 -9.17
C THR A 77 -8.94 -0.08 -9.57
N TYR A 78 -8.87 -1.10 -10.42
CA TYR A 78 -10.04 -1.89 -10.84
C TYR A 78 -10.65 -2.75 -9.71
N ASP A 79 -9.91 -3.00 -8.64
CA ASP A 79 -10.37 -3.73 -7.44
C ASP A 79 -10.88 -2.77 -6.34
N LEU A 80 -10.79 -1.44 -6.52
CA LEU A 80 -11.06 -0.46 -5.46
C LEU A 80 -12.50 -0.53 -4.92
N ASP A 81 -13.49 -0.67 -5.80
CA ASP A 81 -14.89 -0.73 -5.39
C ASP A 81 -15.17 -1.99 -4.53
N GLN A 82 -14.51 -3.11 -4.84
CA GLN A 82 -14.58 -4.32 -4.00
C GLN A 82 -13.83 -4.09 -2.68
N ALA A 83 -12.65 -3.49 -2.73
CA ALA A 83 -11.85 -3.16 -1.56
C ALA A 83 -12.62 -2.28 -0.56
N MET A 84 -13.35 -1.27 -1.04
CA MET A 84 -14.21 -0.44 -0.19
C MET A 84 -15.34 -1.24 0.45
N ARG A 85 -15.96 -2.18 -0.28
CA ARG A 85 -16.96 -3.10 0.30
C ARG A 85 -16.36 -3.99 1.38
N ASP A 86 -15.15 -4.50 1.13
CA ASP A 86 -14.44 -5.36 2.09
C ASP A 86 -14.06 -4.60 3.37
N LEU A 87 -13.81 -3.28 3.28
CA LEU A 87 -13.47 -2.41 4.42
C LEU A 87 -14.68 -1.89 5.21
N LYS A 88 -15.91 -2.23 4.86
CA LYS A 88 -17.10 -1.74 5.60
C LYS A 88 -17.05 -2.05 7.09
N GLY A 89 -16.46 -3.16 7.49
CA GLY A 89 -16.30 -3.57 8.89
C GLY A 89 -15.38 -2.69 9.74
N VAL A 90 -14.61 -1.79 9.10
CA VAL A 90 -13.68 -0.87 9.80
C VAL A 90 -14.07 0.61 9.63
N LYS A 91 -15.24 0.90 9.05
CA LYS A 91 -15.73 2.26 8.82
C LYS A 91 -15.79 3.06 10.12
N GLY A 92 -15.33 4.31 10.06
CA GLY A 92 -15.31 5.25 11.19
C GLY A 92 -14.16 5.05 12.17
N LYS A 93 -13.20 4.18 11.86
CA LYS A 93 -11.98 3.99 12.65
C LYS A 93 -10.76 3.92 11.75
N GLY A 94 -9.67 4.50 12.23
CA GLY A 94 -8.36 4.43 11.61
C GLY A 94 -8.13 5.39 10.45
N MET A 95 -6.87 5.74 10.29
CA MET A 95 -6.36 6.59 9.22
C MET A 95 -6.17 5.74 7.94
N ILE A 96 -6.79 6.12 6.83
CA ILE A 96 -6.72 5.42 5.56
C ILE A 96 -5.64 6.04 4.70
N ILE A 97 -4.68 5.24 4.27
CA ILE A 97 -3.54 5.66 3.43
C ILE A 97 -3.58 4.86 2.13
N PRO A 98 -4.09 5.42 1.03
CA PRO A 98 -4.07 4.77 -0.26
C PRO A 98 -2.70 4.93 -0.93
N PHE A 99 -2.17 3.84 -1.49
CA PHE A 99 -0.95 3.81 -2.32
C PHE A 99 -1.26 3.49 -3.78
N LEU A 100 -2.43 3.91 -4.25
CA LEU A 100 -2.83 3.75 -5.64
C LEU A 100 -2.23 4.87 -6.51
N ASN A 101 -2.07 4.59 -7.80
CA ASN A 101 -1.65 5.60 -8.76
C ASN A 101 -2.84 6.50 -9.16
N GLY A 102 -2.57 7.78 -9.44
CA GLY A 102 -3.61 8.75 -9.84
C GLY A 102 -4.38 9.35 -8.66
N PHE A 103 -5.54 9.95 -8.95
CA PHE A 103 -6.34 10.74 -8.00
C PHE A 103 -7.78 10.26 -7.82
N THR A 104 -8.35 9.57 -8.79
CA THR A 104 -9.78 9.20 -8.79
C THR A 104 -10.22 8.39 -7.58
N HIS A 105 -9.29 7.63 -7.01
CA HIS A 105 -9.52 6.84 -5.80
C HIS A 105 -9.77 7.71 -4.56
N MET A 106 -9.21 8.93 -4.50
CA MET A 106 -9.34 9.82 -3.34
C MET A 106 -10.79 10.24 -3.11
N GLU A 107 -11.49 10.68 -4.16
CA GLU A 107 -12.91 11.10 -4.06
C GLU A 107 -13.80 9.94 -3.62
N LYS A 108 -13.57 8.74 -4.15
CA LYS A 108 -14.31 7.55 -3.77
C LYS A 108 -14.13 7.20 -2.29
N LEU A 109 -12.87 7.22 -1.83
CA LEU A 109 -12.54 6.94 -0.44
C LEU A 109 -13.09 8.01 0.51
N ASP A 110 -13.01 9.29 0.14
CA ASP A 110 -13.57 10.40 0.90
C ASP A 110 -15.08 10.27 1.10
N LYS A 111 -15.79 9.92 0.03
CA LYS A 111 -17.24 9.73 0.07
C LYS A 111 -17.63 8.56 0.98
N GLU A 112 -16.84 7.49 1.01
CA GLU A 112 -17.17 6.29 1.78
C GLU A 112 -16.73 6.38 3.25
N PHE A 113 -15.54 6.95 3.51
CA PHE A 113 -14.89 6.88 4.84
C PHE A 113 -14.76 8.24 5.53
N GLY A 114 -15.09 9.34 4.86
CA GLY A 114 -14.88 10.71 5.35
C GLY A 114 -13.50 11.26 5.00
N SER A 115 -13.47 12.49 4.48
CA SER A 115 -12.21 13.13 4.04
C SER A 115 -11.21 13.40 5.16
N GLU A 116 -11.67 13.43 6.40
CA GLU A 116 -10.85 13.58 7.61
C GLU A 116 -10.06 12.31 7.96
N ASN A 117 -10.54 11.13 7.52
CA ASN A 117 -9.91 9.84 7.77
C ASN A 117 -9.00 9.42 6.61
N VAL A 118 -9.15 10.02 5.43
CA VAL A 118 -8.39 9.67 4.23
C VAL A 118 -7.25 10.66 4.04
N ILE A 119 -6.03 10.23 4.27
CA ILE A 119 -4.82 11.02 4.01
C ILE A 119 -4.21 10.65 2.66
N GLY A 120 -3.28 11.45 2.17
CA GLY A 120 -2.55 11.13 0.96
C GLY A 120 -1.41 10.14 1.20
N GLY A 121 -1.14 9.27 0.22
CA GLY A 121 -0.05 8.33 0.28
C GLY A 121 0.61 8.12 -1.09
N VAL A 122 1.94 8.13 -1.12
CA VAL A 122 2.77 7.90 -2.31
C VAL A 122 3.76 6.78 -2.00
N ALA A 123 3.78 5.74 -2.82
CA ALA A 123 4.78 4.68 -2.76
C ALA A 123 5.71 4.76 -3.98
N HIS A 124 7.01 4.81 -3.76
CA HIS A 124 8.04 4.68 -4.79
C HIS A 124 8.73 3.33 -4.60
N ILE A 125 8.37 2.38 -5.43
CA ILE A 125 8.87 1.00 -5.40
C ILE A 125 8.65 0.36 -6.76
N SER A 126 9.56 -0.50 -7.18
CA SER A 126 9.35 -1.43 -8.28
C SER A 126 9.32 -2.86 -7.71
N SER A 127 8.14 -3.44 -7.65
CA SER A 127 7.90 -4.75 -7.07
C SER A 127 6.70 -5.44 -7.70
N THR A 128 6.77 -6.76 -7.81
CA THR A 128 5.71 -7.60 -8.37
C THR A 128 5.51 -8.87 -7.57
N ILE A 129 4.48 -9.64 -7.89
CA ILE A 129 4.34 -11.02 -7.41
C ILE A 129 4.82 -11.95 -8.53
N ASN A 130 5.80 -12.79 -8.24
CA ASN A 130 6.29 -13.77 -9.19
C ASN A 130 5.36 -14.99 -9.31
N ASN A 131 5.66 -15.88 -10.24
CA ASN A 131 4.85 -17.09 -10.53
C ASN A 131 4.75 -18.04 -9.32
N ASN A 132 5.67 -17.97 -8.36
CA ASN A 132 5.66 -18.77 -7.13
C ASN A 132 4.88 -18.08 -5.99
N GLY A 133 4.31 -16.89 -6.25
CA GLY A 133 3.55 -16.11 -5.27
C GLY A 133 4.39 -15.30 -4.29
N ALA A 134 5.73 -15.27 -4.44
CA ALA A 134 6.63 -14.42 -3.68
C ALA A 134 6.62 -12.99 -4.23
N ILE A 135 6.84 -12.02 -3.36
CA ILE A 135 7.01 -10.62 -3.74
C ILE A 135 8.46 -10.41 -4.13
N GLU A 136 8.70 -9.93 -5.33
CA GLU A 136 10.02 -9.55 -5.82
C GLU A 136 10.14 -8.04 -5.87
N HIS A 137 11.16 -7.51 -5.20
CA HIS A 137 11.57 -6.12 -5.24
C HIS A 137 12.94 -6.03 -5.90
N PHE A 138 13.03 -5.29 -7.00
CA PHE A 138 14.22 -5.27 -7.86
C PHE A 138 14.76 -3.88 -8.15
N SER A 139 14.31 -2.86 -7.41
CA SER A 139 14.80 -1.47 -7.56
C SER A 139 15.44 -0.96 -6.27
N GLU A 140 16.17 0.14 -6.38
CA GLU A 140 16.63 0.89 -5.22
C GLU A 140 15.50 1.71 -4.58
N PHE A 141 14.40 1.95 -5.31
CA PHE A 141 13.24 2.67 -4.80
C PHE A 141 12.48 1.81 -3.79
N LYS A 142 12.38 2.31 -2.57
CA LYS A 142 11.73 1.62 -1.44
C LYS A 142 11.16 2.62 -0.45
N LYS A 143 10.47 3.66 -0.95
CA LYS A 143 10.03 4.78 -0.12
C LYS A 143 8.53 4.91 -0.10
N ILE A 144 7.96 5.17 1.08
CA ILE A 144 6.61 5.70 1.22
C ILE A 144 6.66 7.13 1.73
N THR A 145 5.77 7.96 1.19
CA THR A 145 5.53 9.32 1.68
C THR A 145 4.05 9.46 1.92
N PHE A 146 3.65 10.00 3.05
CA PHE A 146 2.24 10.21 3.36
C PHE A 146 2.06 11.51 4.16
N GLY A 147 0.86 12.03 4.17
CA GLY A 147 0.55 13.28 4.85
C GLY A 147 -0.93 13.64 4.80
N ASP A 148 -1.35 14.47 5.74
CA ASP A 148 -2.69 15.03 5.73
C ASP A 148 -2.82 16.07 4.61
N ARG A 149 -3.87 15.97 3.81
CA ARG A 149 -4.16 16.92 2.71
C ARG A 149 -4.49 18.32 3.22
N LYS A 150 -4.89 18.46 4.48
CA LYS A 150 -5.11 19.73 5.18
C LYS A 150 -3.87 20.23 5.93
N LYS A 151 -2.72 19.57 5.73
CA LYS A 151 -1.43 19.87 6.35
C LYS A 151 -1.43 19.77 7.88
N HIS A 152 -2.36 19.02 8.46
CA HIS A 152 -2.43 18.78 9.89
C HIS A 152 -1.61 17.54 10.26
N GLN A 153 -0.73 17.66 11.24
CA GLN A 153 0.05 16.52 11.74
C GLN A 153 -0.65 15.94 12.98
N SER A 154 -1.47 14.91 12.77
CA SER A 154 -2.08 14.19 13.88
C SER A 154 -1.06 13.31 14.62
N ASN A 155 -1.33 13.02 15.89
CA ASN A 155 -0.51 12.11 16.69
C ASN A 155 -0.43 10.70 16.06
N ASP A 156 -1.50 10.24 15.42
CA ASP A 156 -1.54 8.94 14.77
C ASP A 156 -0.63 8.89 13.55
N LEU A 157 -0.58 9.98 12.76
CA LEU A 157 0.31 10.10 11.62
C LEU A 157 1.78 10.06 12.06
N VAL A 158 2.14 10.80 13.11
CA VAL A 158 3.50 10.81 13.68
C VAL A 158 3.85 9.45 14.28
N SER A 159 2.91 8.80 14.97
CA SER A 159 3.10 7.46 15.53
C SER A 159 3.35 6.42 14.46
N PHE A 160 2.60 6.45 13.37
CA PHE A 160 2.82 5.57 12.22
C PHE A 160 4.16 5.82 11.54
N TYR A 161 4.55 7.09 11.36
CA TYR A 161 5.88 7.45 10.85
C TYR A 161 7.00 6.84 11.70
N ASN A 162 6.89 6.93 13.03
CA ASN A 162 7.90 6.37 13.94
C ASN A 162 7.97 4.83 13.88
N ILE A 163 6.85 4.15 13.59
CA ILE A 163 6.84 2.72 13.32
C ILE A 163 7.58 2.42 12.01
N CYS A 164 7.27 3.15 10.94
CA CYS A 164 7.92 2.97 9.64
C CYS A 164 9.45 3.21 9.70
N LYS A 165 9.91 4.17 10.51
CA LYS A 165 11.35 4.43 10.68
C LYS A 165 12.15 3.27 11.23
N ARG A 166 11.53 2.27 11.82
CA ARG A 166 12.19 1.07 12.32
C ARG A 166 12.39 0.00 11.25
N THR A 167 11.83 0.23 10.06
CA THR A 167 11.93 -0.70 8.92
C THR A 167 13.15 -0.41 8.04
N LYS A 168 13.40 -1.28 7.07
CA LYS A 168 14.49 -1.12 6.08
C LYS A 168 14.11 -0.26 4.86
N PHE A 169 12.86 0.15 4.75
CA PHE A 169 12.43 1.07 3.70
C PHE A 169 12.47 2.53 4.17
N ASP A 170 12.49 3.45 3.24
CA ASP A 170 12.52 4.87 3.52
C ASP A 170 11.11 5.42 3.76
N VAL A 171 10.96 6.37 4.67
CA VAL A 171 9.69 7.00 4.99
C VAL A 171 9.82 8.51 5.15
N ALA A 172 8.81 9.25 4.70
CA ALA A 172 8.69 10.69 4.94
C ALA A 172 7.25 11.10 5.26
N ILE A 173 7.10 12.10 6.13
CA ILE A 173 5.86 12.89 6.23
C ILE A 173 5.97 14.03 5.22
N SER A 174 4.94 14.19 4.39
CA SER A 174 4.89 15.27 3.41
C SER A 174 4.34 16.56 4.02
N GLU A 175 4.95 17.67 3.70
CA GLU A 175 4.42 19.02 4.01
C GLU A 175 3.27 19.41 3.06
N ASP A 176 3.24 18.83 1.84
CA ASP A 176 2.17 19.00 0.87
C ASP A 176 1.97 17.71 0.07
N ILE A 177 1.25 16.78 0.65
CA ILE A 177 1.02 15.46 0.04
C ILE A 177 0.23 15.57 -1.27
N THR A 178 -0.59 16.59 -1.44
CA THR A 178 -1.32 16.82 -2.69
C THR A 178 -0.34 17.11 -3.83
N LEU A 179 0.65 17.95 -3.56
CA LEU A 179 1.70 18.24 -4.54
C LEU A 179 2.54 16.98 -4.85
N ASP A 180 2.85 16.16 -3.85
CA ASP A 180 3.63 14.92 -4.07
C ASP A 180 2.84 13.88 -4.88
N LEU A 181 1.53 13.77 -4.67
CA LEU A 181 0.64 12.95 -5.49
C LEU A 181 0.65 13.43 -6.95
N TRP A 182 0.56 14.75 -7.19
CA TRP A 182 0.63 15.33 -8.53
C TRP A 182 1.98 15.09 -9.20
N LYS A 183 3.08 15.30 -8.50
CA LYS A 183 4.43 15.03 -9.01
C LYS A 183 4.58 13.57 -9.45
N LYS A 184 4.12 12.64 -8.61
CA LYS A 184 4.14 11.21 -8.95
C LYS A 184 3.26 10.91 -10.16
N TRP A 185 2.05 11.47 -10.21
CA TRP A 185 1.15 11.24 -11.34
C TRP A 185 1.73 11.73 -12.66
N VAL A 186 2.27 12.95 -12.70
CA VAL A 186 2.94 13.50 -13.89
C VAL A 186 4.10 12.59 -14.29
N PHE A 187 4.95 12.20 -13.34
CA PHE A 187 6.08 11.31 -13.62
C PHE A 187 5.64 9.99 -14.26
N ILE A 188 4.67 9.29 -13.65
CA ILE A 188 4.19 7.99 -14.15
C ILE A 188 3.52 8.15 -15.51
N ALA A 189 2.68 9.17 -15.70
CA ALA A 189 2.00 9.42 -16.97
C ALA A 189 3.00 9.72 -18.09
N THR A 190 4.04 10.49 -17.80
CA THR A 190 5.10 10.80 -18.75
C THR A 190 5.91 9.55 -19.12
N VAL A 191 6.34 8.77 -18.11
CA VAL A 191 7.11 7.53 -18.35
C VAL A 191 6.28 6.53 -19.14
N ALA A 192 5.03 6.27 -18.72
CA ALA A 192 4.14 5.33 -19.40
C ALA A 192 3.87 5.79 -20.84
N GLY A 193 3.59 7.07 -21.08
CA GLY A 193 3.39 7.61 -22.41
C GLY A 193 4.63 7.50 -23.29
N ALA A 194 5.80 7.86 -22.79
CA ALA A 194 7.06 7.77 -23.50
C ALA A 194 7.43 6.31 -23.84
N THR A 195 7.33 5.40 -22.88
CA THR A 195 7.69 3.99 -23.08
C THR A 195 6.73 3.28 -24.02
N THR A 196 5.43 3.57 -23.96
CA THR A 196 4.44 3.01 -24.87
C THR A 196 4.61 3.56 -26.29
N CYS A 197 4.82 4.87 -26.44
CA CYS A 197 4.95 5.53 -27.74
C CYS A 197 6.27 5.17 -28.43
N LEU A 198 7.36 5.04 -27.68
CA LEU A 198 8.69 4.79 -28.22
C LEU A 198 9.06 3.29 -28.26
N LEU A 199 8.14 2.39 -27.93
CA LEU A 199 8.39 0.94 -27.81
C LEU A 199 9.55 0.59 -26.86
N TYR A 200 9.86 1.48 -25.93
CA TYR A 200 10.83 1.21 -24.87
C TYR A 200 10.19 0.32 -23.81
N THR A 201 10.79 -0.82 -23.57
CA THR A 201 10.37 -1.69 -22.46
C THR A 201 10.87 -1.12 -21.13
N SER A 202 9.96 -0.74 -20.26
CA SER A 202 10.25 -0.47 -18.85
C SER A 202 9.23 -1.27 -18.02
N ASP A 203 9.58 -1.59 -16.77
CA ASP A 203 8.66 -2.29 -15.84
C ASP A 203 7.30 -1.58 -15.66
N ALA A 204 7.24 -0.27 -15.91
CA ALA A 204 6.00 0.51 -15.91
C ALA A 204 5.11 0.23 -17.14
N ALA A 205 5.67 -0.24 -18.27
CA ALA A 205 4.92 -0.60 -19.46
C ALA A 205 4.26 -1.98 -19.34
N ASP A 206 4.88 -2.89 -18.58
CA ASP A 206 4.31 -4.23 -18.33
C ASP A 206 3.09 -4.20 -17.40
N GLU A 207 2.90 -3.11 -16.65
CA GLU A 207 1.66 -2.85 -15.90
C GLU A 207 0.52 -2.26 -16.76
N GLY A 208 0.77 -2.02 -18.05
CA GLY A 208 -0.12 -1.34 -19.00
C GLY A 208 -1.22 -2.21 -19.61
N HIS A 209 -1.76 -3.18 -18.89
CA HIS A 209 -3.06 -3.74 -19.22
C HIS A 209 -4.16 -2.88 -18.57
N CYS A 210 -4.35 -1.72 -19.19
CA CYS A 210 -5.58 -0.95 -19.01
C CYS A 210 -6.73 -1.60 -19.77
#